data_ae0121718744b1ba5b1cf0be259acc98
#
_entry.id   ae0121718744b1ba5b1cf0be259acc98
#
_cell.length_a   1.000
_cell.length_b   1.000
_cell.length_c   1.000
_cell.angle_alpha   90.00
_cell.angle_beta   90.00
_cell.angle_gamma   90.00
#
_symmetry.space_group_name_H-M   'P 1'
#
loop_
_entity.id
_entity.type
_entity.pdbx_description
1 polymer ?
#
loop_
_entity_poly.entity_id
_entity_poly.type
_entity_poly.pdbx_seq_one_letter_code
_entity_poly.pdbx_strand_id
1 'polypeptide(L)'
;MAISLSGHLLAIDSMVFIYYLDPKDEHLHLTSQQVIELLLKKKSQGITSVVSVLETLSPSHYLTDQDRLENYSLFFHSIPNLKLIEVSWDIALEAARLRRENRSLRTPDSIQIATALIHNASVFITNDNRLKNLSFPNLKIIPISSL
;
A
#
# COMPACT_ATOMS: atom_id res chain seq x y z
N MET A 1 -5.47 -5.85 -21.50
CA MET A 1 -6.56 -4.96 -21.04
C MET A 1 -6.15 -4.27 -19.76
N ALA A 2 -6.26 -2.97 -19.73
CA ALA A 2 -6.08 -2.22 -18.48
C ALA A 2 -7.20 -2.60 -17.51
N ILE A 3 -6.83 -2.95 -16.27
CA ILE A 3 -7.79 -3.22 -15.21
C ILE A 3 -8.31 -1.87 -14.71
N SER A 4 -9.62 -1.68 -14.76
CA SER A 4 -10.22 -0.50 -14.14
C SER A 4 -10.15 -0.62 -12.63
N LEU A 5 -9.47 0.31 -11.98
CA LEU A 5 -9.40 0.40 -10.51
C LEU A 5 -10.54 1.23 -9.93
N SER A 6 -11.30 1.94 -10.77
CA SER A 6 -12.41 2.79 -10.34
C SER A 6 -13.52 1.96 -9.69
N GLY A 7 -14.06 2.46 -8.58
CA GLY A 7 -15.14 1.80 -7.84
C GLY A 7 -14.69 0.69 -6.88
N HIS A 8 -13.40 0.36 -6.86
CA HIS A 8 -12.86 -0.66 -5.97
C HIS A 8 -12.40 -0.09 -4.62
N LEU A 9 -12.40 -0.95 -3.59
CA LEU A 9 -11.66 -0.70 -2.37
C LEU A 9 -10.23 -1.21 -2.59
N LEU A 10 -9.28 -0.28 -2.65
CA LEU A 10 -7.89 -0.53 -2.94
C LEU A 10 -7.09 -0.64 -1.64
N ALA A 11 -6.46 -1.76 -1.39
CA ALA A 11 -5.40 -1.85 -0.39
C ALA A 11 -4.08 -1.48 -1.06
N ILE A 12 -3.36 -0.54 -0.46
CA ILE A 12 -2.20 0.11 -1.08
C ILE A 12 -0.96 -0.18 -0.24
N ASP A 13 0.04 -0.78 -0.86
CA ASP A 13 1.33 -1.07 -0.24
C ASP A 13 2.18 0.21 -0.11
N SER A 14 3.12 0.21 0.83
CA SER A 14 4.04 1.33 1.11
C SER A 14 4.79 1.82 -0.13
N MET A 15 5.16 0.92 -1.04
CA MET A 15 5.92 1.28 -2.24
C MET A 15 5.22 2.30 -3.13
N VAL A 16 3.88 2.28 -3.17
CA VAL A 16 3.09 3.27 -3.94
C VAL A 16 3.32 4.68 -3.38
N PHE A 17 3.30 4.84 -2.06
CA PHE A 17 3.56 6.12 -1.41
C PHE A 17 5.02 6.55 -1.57
N ILE A 18 5.95 5.61 -1.44
CA ILE A 18 7.39 5.88 -1.60
C ILE A 18 7.67 6.41 -3.01
N TYR A 19 7.17 5.76 -4.05
CA TYR A 19 7.35 6.23 -5.43
C TYR A 19 6.60 7.54 -5.72
N TYR A 20 5.45 7.75 -5.09
CA TYR A 20 4.74 9.02 -5.21
C TYR A 20 5.55 10.19 -4.63
N LEU A 21 6.17 9.99 -3.47
CA LEU A 21 6.89 11.04 -2.74
C LEU A 21 8.34 11.23 -3.20
N ASP A 22 8.99 10.19 -3.71
CA ASP A 22 10.39 10.20 -4.13
C ASP A 22 10.53 9.62 -5.56
N PRO A 23 10.49 10.48 -6.59
CA PRO A 23 10.40 10.06 -7.99
C PRO A 23 11.75 9.60 -8.58
N LYS A 24 12.36 8.58 -8.01
CA LYS A 24 13.61 7.99 -8.55
C LYS A 24 13.39 7.19 -9.84
N ASP A 25 12.23 6.56 -9.98
CA ASP A 25 11.80 5.83 -11.17
C ASP A 25 10.58 6.54 -11.75
N GLU A 26 10.75 7.13 -12.93
CA GLU A 26 9.70 7.96 -13.55
C GLU A 26 8.43 7.17 -13.85
N HIS A 27 8.56 5.95 -14.36
CA HIS A 27 7.39 5.11 -14.68
C HIS A 27 6.60 4.75 -13.41
N LEU A 28 7.29 4.29 -12.38
CA LEU A 28 6.66 3.94 -11.12
C LEU A 28 6.08 5.16 -10.40
N HIS A 29 6.74 6.31 -10.52
CA HIS A 29 6.21 7.58 -9.99
C HIS A 29 4.91 7.97 -10.67
N LEU A 30 4.86 7.98 -12.02
CA LEU A 30 3.66 8.31 -12.78
C LEU A 30 2.51 7.34 -12.49
N THR A 31 2.81 6.07 -12.39
CA THR A 31 1.80 5.05 -12.06
C THR A 31 1.27 5.23 -10.64
N SER A 32 2.16 5.54 -9.69
CA SER A 32 1.75 5.87 -8.31
C SER A 32 0.86 7.10 -8.26
N GLN A 33 1.18 8.14 -9.05
CA GLN A 33 0.32 9.32 -9.18
C GLN A 33 -1.08 8.95 -9.65
N GLN A 34 -1.21 8.07 -10.64
CA GLN A 34 -2.51 7.62 -11.15
C GLN A 34 -3.33 6.92 -10.05
N VAL A 35 -2.70 6.08 -9.23
CA VAL A 35 -3.38 5.42 -8.10
C VAL A 35 -3.85 6.45 -7.07
N ILE A 36 -2.99 7.35 -6.66
CA ILE A 36 -3.34 8.39 -5.67
C ILE A 36 -4.42 9.33 -6.22
N GLU A 37 -4.38 9.68 -7.50
CA GLU A 37 -5.43 10.49 -8.14
C GLU A 37 -6.82 9.85 -8.08
N LEU A 38 -6.93 8.53 -8.14
CA LEU A 38 -8.22 7.86 -7.98
C LEU A 38 -8.84 8.15 -6.61
N LEU A 39 -8.00 8.25 -5.58
CA LEU A 39 -8.43 8.61 -4.23
C LEU A 39 -8.77 10.10 -4.13
N LEU A 40 -7.90 10.97 -4.66
CA LEU A 40 -8.11 12.42 -4.66
C LEU A 40 -9.39 12.82 -5.40
N LYS A 41 -9.66 12.17 -6.52
CA LYS A 41 -10.87 12.39 -7.34
C LYS A 41 -12.10 11.61 -6.84
N LYS A 42 -11.97 10.92 -5.71
CA LYS A 42 -13.05 10.09 -5.08
C LYS A 42 -13.63 9.02 -6.02
N LYS A 43 -12.83 8.54 -6.96
CA LYS A 43 -13.22 7.46 -7.88
C LYS A 43 -13.06 6.07 -7.27
N SER A 44 -12.24 5.95 -6.22
CA SER A 44 -12.02 4.75 -5.45
C SER A 44 -11.80 5.09 -3.98
N GLN A 45 -11.97 4.11 -3.12
CA GLN A 45 -11.57 4.18 -1.72
C GLN A 45 -10.26 3.43 -1.54
N GLY A 46 -9.41 3.93 -0.69
CA GLY A 46 -8.12 3.31 -0.36
C GLY A 46 -7.99 2.99 1.11
N ILE A 47 -7.31 1.91 1.40
CA ILE A 47 -6.82 1.58 2.75
C ILE A 47 -5.33 1.27 2.67
N THR A 48 -4.63 1.56 3.73
CA THR A 48 -3.25 1.12 3.93
C THR A 48 -3.00 0.90 5.41
N SER A 49 -2.11 -0.04 5.74
CA SER A 49 -1.68 -0.22 7.13
C SER A 49 -0.83 0.96 7.58
N VAL A 50 -0.85 1.28 8.88
CA VAL A 50 0.10 2.22 9.49
C VAL A 50 1.56 1.80 9.29
N VAL A 51 1.82 0.54 8.96
CA VAL A 51 3.14 0.06 8.53
C VAL A 51 3.65 0.81 7.29
N SER A 52 2.76 1.27 6.41
CA SER A 52 3.16 2.10 5.27
C SER A 52 3.78 3.43 5.71
N VAL A 53 3.28 4.02 6.77
CA VAL A 53 3.87 5.23 7.36
C VAL A 53 5.27 4.94 7.87
N LEU A 54 5.44 3.85 8.62
CA LEU A 54 6.74 3.41 9.13
C LEU A 54 7.75 3.24 7.99
N GLU A 55 7.39 2.47 6.96
CA GLU A 55 8.29 2.17 5.85
C GLU A 55 8.63 3.40 5.00
N THR A 56 7.66 4.29 4.80
CA THR A 56 7.86 5.51 4.02
C THR A 56 8.76 6.52 4.74
N LEU A 57 8.66 6.63 6.06
CA LEU A 57 9.37 7.63 6.86
C LEU A 57 10.66 7.12 7.51
N SER A 58 11.02 5.85 7.31
CA SER A 58 12.23 5.26 7.90
C SER A 58 13.57 5.61 7.23
N PRO A 59 13.66 6.03 5.95
CA PRO A 59 14.94 6.31 5.32
C PRO A 59 15.81 7.30 6.10
N SER A 60 17.09 6.98 6.26
CA SER A 60 18.03 7.72 7.11
C SER A 60 18.29 9.17 6.66
N HIS A 61 18.05 9.50 5.38
CA HIS A 61 18.21 10.87 4.90
C HIS A 61 17.24 11.87 5.56
N TYR A 62 16.13 11.39 6.16
CA TYR A 62 15.24 12.26 6.94
C TYR A 62 15.81 12.73 8.27
N LEU A 63 16.93 12.17 8.73
CA LEU A 63 17.65 12.69 9.90
C LEU A 63 18.11 14.16 9.74
N THR A 64 18.35 14.57 8.50
CA THR A 64 18.84 15.92 8.18
C THR A 64 17.84 16.76 7.38
N ASP A 65 16.63 16.28 7.17
CA ASP A 65 15.58 16.97 6.41
C ASP A 65 14.24 16.92 7.18
N GLN A 66 14.19 17.66 8.27
CA GLN A 66 13.04 17.70 9.17
C GLN A 66 11.78 18.25 8.49
N ASP A 67 11.92 19.27 7.64
CA ASP A 67 10.78 19.88 6.94
C ASP A 67 10.13 18.88 5.98
N ARG A 68 10.93 18.10 5.27
CA ARG A 68 10.43 17.03 4.38
C ARG A 68 9.74 15.95 5.19
N LEU A 69 10.32 15.54 6.32
CA LEU A 69 9.74 14.53 7.21
C LEU A 69 8.35 14.97 7.69
N GLU A 70 8.21 16.22 8.14
CA GLU A 70 6.93 16.76 8.59
C GLU A 70 5.90 16.80 7.46
N ASN A 71 6.28 17.30 6.28
CA ASN A 71 5.40 17.33 5.12
C ASN A 71 4.94 15.94 4.71
N TYR A 72 5.81 14.95 4.70
CA TYR A 72 5.46 13.57 4.32
C TYR A 72 4.62 12.87 5.39
N SER A 73 4.81 13.19 6.68
CA SER A 73 3.95 12.66 7.73
C SER A 73 2.51 13.16 7.60
N LEU A 74 2.34 14.44 7.25
CA LEU A 74 1.02 15.04 7.02
C LEU A 74 0.35 14.54 5.73
N PHE A 75 1.13 14.14 4.76
CA PHE A 75 0.63 13.67 3.46
C PHE A 75 -0.41 12.55 3.60
N PHE A 76 -0.16 11.56 4.45
CA PHE A 76 -1.09 10.44 4.63
C PHE A 76 -2.48 10.86 5.09
N HIS A 77 -2.58 11.93 5.89
CA HIS A 77 -3.85 12.47 6.35
C HIS A 77 -4.50 13.43 5.35
N SER A 78 -3.76 13.87 4.35
CA SER A 78 -4.24 14.81 3.33
C SER A 78 -5.03 14.15 2.21
N ILE A 79 -4.93 12.83 2.05
CA ILE A 79 -5.62 12.09 1.00
C ILE A 79 -7.04 11.76 1.47
N PRO A 80 -8.10 12.35 0.86
CA PRO A 80 -9.45 12.34 1.43
C PRO A 80 -10.11 10.96 1.48
N ASN A 81 -9.79 10.07 0.56
CA ASN A 81 -10.38 8.73 0.47
C ASN A 81 -9.40 7.62 0.88
N LEU A 82 -8.37 7.96 1.63
CA LEU A 82 -7.42 6.99 2.19
C LEU A 82 -7.69 6.81 3.68
N LYS A 83 -7.92 5.58 4.09
CA LYS A 83 -8.02 5.22 5.51
C LYS A 83 -6.75 4.50 5.96
N LEU A 84 -6.13 5.02 7.01
CA LEU A 84 -5.00 4.38 7.68
C LEU A 84 -5.54 3.36 8.69
N ILE A 85 -5.07 2.13 8.60
CA ILE A 85 -5.56 1.01 9.40
C ILE A 85 -4.50 0.63 10.44
N GLU A 86 -4.88 0.70 11.70
CA GLU A 86 -4.05 0.22 12.81
C GLU A 86 -3.84 -1.29 12.72
N VAL A 87 -2.70 -1.76 13.22
CA VAL A 87 -2.44 -3.21 13.31
C VAL A 87 -3.20 -3.76 14.52
N SER A 88 -4.39 -4.26 14.26
CA SER A 88 -5.25 -4.86 15.28
C SER A 88 -4.80 -6.28 15.62
N TRP A 89 -5.38 -6.84 16.70
CA TRP A 89 -5.23 -8.25 17.07
C TRP A 89 -5.61 -9.19 15.91
N ASP A 90 -6.75 -8.94 15.27
CA ASP A 90 -7.24 -9.76 14.17
C ASP A 90 -6.31 -9.72 12.96
N ILE A 91 -5.79 -8.53 12.61
CA ILE A 91 -4.80 -8.37 11.55
C ILE A 91 -3.52 -9.13 11.91
N ALA A 92 -3.06 -9.05 13.16
CA ALA A 92 -1.85 -9.76 13.60
C ALA A 92 -2.01 -11.29 13.49
N LEU A 93 -3.17 -11.83 13.90
CA LEU A 93 -3.47 -13.26 13.78
C LEU A 93 -3.52 -13.70 12.32
N GLU A 94 -4.16 -12.92 11.45
CA GLU A 94 -4.24 -13.22 10.02
C GLU A 94 -2.86 -13.14 9.36
N ALA A 95 -2.06 -12.13 9.69
CA ALA A 95 -0.68 -12.02 9.21
C ALA A 95 0.18 -13.23 9.64
N ALA A 96 0.00 -13.70 10.87
CA ALA A 96 0.69 -14.90 11.35
C ALA A 96 0.28 -16.15 10.57
N ARG A 97 -1.02 -16.29 10.26
CA ARG A 97 -1.53 -17.40 9.41
C ARG A 97 -0.90 -17.36 8.02
N LEU A 98 -0.88 -16.20 7.38
CA LEU A 98 -0.28 -16.01 6.05
C LEU A 98 1.21 -16.41 6.04
N ARG A 99 1.96 -16.07 7.08
CA ARG A 99 3.38 -16.42 7.18
C ARG A 99 3.61 -17.92 7.44
N ARG A 100 2.72 -18.58 8.15
CA ARG A 100 2.79 -20.04 8.30
C ARG A 100 2.60 -20.77 6.96
N GLU A 101 1.72 -20.27 6.13
CA GLU A 101 1.43 -20.85 4.81
C GLU A 101 2.48 -20.46 3.75
N ASN A 102 3.10 -19.29 3.91
CA ASN A 102 4.07 -18.74 2.95
C ASN A 102 5.33 -18.28 3.68
N ARG A 103 6.30 -19.17 3.81
CA ARG A 103 7.53 -18.95 4.61
C ARG A 103 8.41 -17.80 4.10
N SER A 104 8.34 -17.48 2.81
CA SER A 104 9.08 -16.36 2.21
C SER A 104 8.45 -14.99 2.47
N LEU A 105 7.21 -14.96 3.00
CA LEU A 105 6.49 -13.71 3.24
C LEU A 105 7.08 -12.97 4.44
N ARG A 106 7.51 -11.73 4.24
CA ARG A 106 8.07 -10.88 5.31
C ARG A 106 6.96 -10.34 6.20
N THR A 107 7.32 -9.95 7.41
CA THR A 107 6.36 -9.41 8.39
C THR A 107 5.59 -8.19 7.86
N PRO A 108 6.22 -7.14 7.29
CA PRO A 108 5.47 -6.00 6.76
C PRO A 108 4.48 -6.41 5.66
N ASP A 109 4.91 -7.25 4.73
CA ASP A 109 4.06 -7.71 3.63
C ASP A 109 2.84 -8.50 4.14
N SER A 110 3.05 -9.36 5.15
CA SER A 110 1.96 -10.13 5.75
C SER A 110 0.93 -9.24 6.44
N ILE A 111 1.37 -8.16 7.09
CA ILE A 111 0.47 -7.18 7.73
C ILE A 111 -0.34 -6.43 6.66
N GLN A 112 0.28 -6.02 5.58
CA GLN A 112 -0.39 -5.33 4.48
C GLN A 112 -1.48 -6.21 3.84
N ILE A 113 -1.15 -7.46 3.53
CA ILE A 113 -2.11 -8.41 2.94
C ILE A 113 -3.22 -8.74 3.95
N ALA A 114 -2.89 -8.99 5.20
CA ALA A 114 -3.87 -9.26 6.26
C ALA A 114 -4.83 -8.06 6.43
N THR A 115 -4.32 -6.84 6.37
CA THR A 115 -5.13 -5.62 6.39
C THR A 115 -6.13 -5.61 5.23
N ALA A 116 -5.67 -5.93 4.02
CA ALA A 116 -6.52 -6.01 2.84
C ALA A 116 -7.63 -7.06 3.01
N LEU A 117 -7.30 -8.25 3.49
CA LEU A 117 -8.25 -9.35 3.66
C LEU A 117 -9.29 -9.04 4.73
N ILE A 118 -8.87 -8.58 5.90
CA ILE A 118 -9.77 -8.26 7.03
C ILE A 118 -10.75 -7.13 6.66
N HIS A 119 -10.31 -6.17 5.88
CA HIS A 119 -11.15 -5.04 5.44
C HIS A 119 -11.86 -5.29 4.11
N ASN A 120 -11.81 -6.49 3.56
CA ASN A 120 -12.48 -6.88 2.33
C ASN A 120 -12.11 -6.00 1.13
N ALA A 121 -10.85 -5.59 1.03
CA ALA A 121 -10.36 -4.94 -0.17
C ALA A 121 -10.46 -5.91 -1.37
N SER A 122 -10.82 -5.38 -2.52
CA SER A 122 -10.92 -6.19 -3.75
C SER A 122 -9.61 -6.23 -4.54
N VAL A 123 -8.75 -5.24 -4.32
CA VAL A 123 -7.47 -5.11 -5.00
C VAL A 123 -6.37 -4.76 -3.99
N PHE A 124 -5.23 -5.41 -4.11
CA PHE A 124 -4.00 -5.04 -3.39
C PHE A 124 -2.94 -4.59 -4.42
N ILE A 125 -2.53 -3.34 -4.31
CA ILE A 125 -1.54 -2.72 -5.21
C ILE A 125 -0.17 -2.74 -4.54
N THR A 126 0.79 -3.40 -5.17
CA THR A 126 2.16 -3.55 -4.67
C THR A 126 3.17 -3.43 -5.81
N ASN A 127 4.43 -3.21 -5.50
CA ASN A 127 5.54 -3.37 -6.45
C ASN A 127 6.39 -4.61 -6.18
N ASP A 128 6.04 -5.41 -5.18
CA ASP A 128 6.79 -6.61 -4.85
C ASP A 128 6.37 -7.78 -5.74
N ASN A 129 7.22 -8.12 -6.71
CA ASN A 129 6.97 -9.24 -7.62
C ASN A 129 6.86 -10.61 -6.93
N ARG A 130 7.36 -10.74 -5.71
CA ARG A 130 7.22 -11.99 -4.93
C ARG A 130 5.78 -12.23 -4.50
N LEU A 131 5.00 -11.16 -4.32
CA LEU A 131 3.61 -11.23 -3.87
C LEU A 131 2.63 -11.56 -5.01
N LYS A 132 3.00 -11.33 -6.25
CA LYS A 132 2.12 -11.57 -7.42
C LYS A 132 1.67 -13.02 -7.59
N ASN A 133 2.43 -13.97 -7.04
CA ASN A 133 2.12 -15.39 -7.13
C ASN A 133 1.18 -15.87 -6.00
N LEU A 134 0.89 -15.01 -5.03
CA LEU A 134 -0.11 -15.29 -4.00
C LEU A 134 -1.51 -15.14 -4.59
N SER A 135 -2.40 -16.03 -4.22
CA SER A 135 -3.78 -16.04 -4.72
C SER A 135 -4.77 -16.09 -3.56
N PHE A 136 -5.77 -15.23 -3.62
CA PHE A 136 -6.85 -15.16 -2.65
C PHE A 136 -8.19 -15.08 -3.39
N PRO A 137 -9.28 -15.70 -2.87
CA PRO A 137 -10.55 -15.78 -3.58
C PRO A 137 -11.17 -14.44 -3.99
N ASN A 138 -11.05 -13.43 -3.13
CA ASN A 138 -11.71 -12.12 -3.30
C ASN A 138 -10.76 -10.94 -3.31
N LEU A 139 -9.45 -11.18 -3.34
CA LEU A 139 -8.42 -10.14 -3.37
C LEU A 139 -7.51 -10.38 -4.56
N LYS A 140 -7.49 -9.43 -5.49
CA LYS A 140 -6.58 -9.46 -6.63
C LYS A 140 -5.32 -8.66 -6.33
N ILE A 141 -4.17 -9.31 -6.45
CA ILE A 141 -2.87 -8.64 -6.31
C ILE A 141 -2.46 -8.09 -7.67
N ILE A 142 -2.20 -6.78 -7.71
CA ILE A 142 -1.82 -6.08 -8.95
C ILE A 142 -0.47 -5.41 -8.72
N PRO A 143 0.58 -5.81 -9.45
CA PRO A 143 1.82 -5.08 -9.47
C PRO A 143 1.65 -3.69 -10.08
N ILE A 144 2.18 -2.67 -9.43
CA ILE A 144 2.10 -1.28 -9.92
C ILE A 144 2.74 -1.14 -11.31
N SER A 145 3.75 -1.93 -11.62
CA SER A 145 4.41 -1.96 -12.92
C SER A 145 3.52 -2.45 -14.06
N SER A 146 2.37 -3.05 -13.75
CA SER A 146 1.40 -3.53 -14.75
C SER A 146 0.23 -2.57 -15.01
N LEU A 147 0.22 -1.43 -14.32
CA LEU A 147 -0.77 -0.35 -14.49
C LEU A 147 -0.29 0.77 -15.48
#